data_dbf57d68f3e47789006c1e4f7fc4f8c3
#
_entry.id   dbf57d68f3e47789006c1e4f7fc4f8c3
#
_cell.length_a   1.000
_cell.length_b   1.000
_cell.length_c   1.000
_cell.angle_alpha   90.00
_cell.angle_beta   90.00
_cell.angle_gamma   90.00
#
_symmetry.space_group_name_H-M   'P 1'
#
loop_
_entity.id
_entity.type
_entity.pdbx_description
1 polymer ?
#
loop_
_entity_poly.entity_id
_entity_poly.type
_entity_poly.pdbx_seq_one_letter_code
_entity_poly.pdbx_strand_id
1 'polypeptide(L)'
;ADRLQEVVEACQEVGGKAQAVVGDVTQPEDGVRLTQVALEAYGAIDGLIANAGLSMWARFDEVEDVSVFRRLMEVNYLGAVHCLHPAMPHLKKSRGMFVAISSIQGRIGVPHHTGYVASKHALQGLCDALRMEVADDGVAVLSVLLHWLRGTELREHAFGADGEAMGTSRRKHSSESIGLDEACVQILGAMDRREREIVLPWKLKALLGVNVLRPQWAEALVRRAVGKQSRD
;
A
#
# COMPACT_ATOMS: atom_id res chain seq x y z
N ALA A 1 -3.84 -3.01 -20.13
CA ALA A 1 -5.18 -2.69 -20.63
C ALA A 1 -6.16 -3.82 -20.29
N ASP A 2 -5.88 -5.08 -20.64
CA ASP A 2 -6.81 -6.20 -20.52
C ASP A 2 -7.27 -6.45 -19.07
N ARG A 3 -6.36 -6.49 -18.09
CA ARG A 3 -6.72 -6.64 -16.66
C ARG A 3 -7.61 -5.52 -16.12
N LEU A 4 -7.46 -4.29 -16.62
CA LEU A 4 -8.33 -3.18 -16.20
C LEU A 4 -9.74 -3.36 -16.76
N GLN A 5 -9.86 -3.87 -17.99
CA GLN A 5 -11.14 -4.14 -18.61
C GLN A 5 -11.89 -5.28 -17.89
N GLU A 6 -11.19 -6.34 -17.49
CA GLU A 6 -11.77 -7.42 -16.65
C GLU A 6 -12.35 -6.88 -15.34
N VAL A 7 -11.67 -5.94 -14.69
CA VAL A 7 -12.19 -5.29 -13.47
C VAL A 7 -13.42 -4.44 -13.74
N VAL A 8 -13.45 -3.70 -14.88
CA VAL A 8 -14.62 -2.92 -15.27
C VAL A 8 -15.84 -3.83 -15.48
N GLU A 9 -15.66 -4.93 -16.20
CA GLU A 9 -16.71 -5.92 -16.45
C GLU A 9 -17.24 -6.53 -15.16
N ALA A 10 -16.34 -6.96 -14.26
CA ALA A 10 -16.72 -7.48 -12.95
C ALA A 10 -17.51 -6.47 -12.10
N CYS A 11 -17.14 -5.18 -12.13
CA CYS A 11 -17.92 -4.14 -11.47
C CYS A 11 -19.32 -3.96 -12.08
N GLN A 12 -19.43 -4.05 -13.41
CA GLN A 12 -20.70 -3.90 -14.11
C GLN A 12 -21.64 -5.10 -13.87
N GLU A 13 -21.11 -6.31 -13.79
CA GLU A 13 -21.88 -7.53 -13.47
C GLU A 13 -22.61 -7.45 -12.12
N VAL A 14 -22.03 -6.75 -11.15
CA VAL A 14 -22.67 -6.51 -9.85
C VAL A 14 -23.48 -5.19 -9.80
N GLY A 15 -23.74 -4.58 -10.95
CA GLY A 15 -24.56 -3.36 -11.08
C GLY A 15 -23.80 -2.05 -10.74
N GLY A 16 -22.48 -2.11 -10.58
CA GLY A 16 -21.63 -0.94 -10.38
C GLY A 16 -21.34 -0.20 -11.69
N LYS A 17 -20.84 1.04 -11.57
CA LYS A 17 -20.29 1.81 -12.71
C LYS A 17 -18.78 1.89 -12.53
N ALA A 18 -18.04 1.53 -13.56
CA ALA A 18 -16.59 1.58 -13.54
C ALA A 18 -16.04 2.08 -14.89
N GLN A 19 -14.90 2.75 -14.81
CA GLN A 19 -14.15 3.20 -15.98
C GLN A 19 -12.67 2.95 -15.77
N ALA A 20 -12.01 2.35 -16.76
CA ALA A 20 -10.58 2.12 -16.73
C ALA A 20 -9.81 3.34 -17.24
N VAL A 21 -8.76 3.72 -16.53
CA VAL A 21 -7.79 4.73 -16.96
C VAL A 21 -6.40 4.10 -16.92
N VAL A 22 -5.81 3.88 -18.09
CA VAL A 22 -4.44 3.36 -18.20
C VAL A 22 -3.46 4.47 -17.85
N GLY A 23 -2.56 4.24 -16.89
CA GLY A 23 -1.58 5.23 -16.46
C GLY A 23 -0.46 4.60 -15.62
N ASP A 24 0.56 5.41 -15.38
CA ASP A 24 1.68 5.11 -14.50
C ASP A 24 1.69 6.10 -13.34
N VAL A 25 1.55 5.61 -12.11
CA VAL A 25 1.52 6.46 -10.91
C VAL A 25 2.82 7.25 -10.68
N THR A 26 3.93 6.86 -11.34
CA THR A 26 5.18 7.60 -11.28
C THR A 26 5.13 8.90 -12.11
N GLN A 27 4.13 9.03 -12.99
CA GLN A 27 3.93 10.22 -13.83
C GLN A 27 2.87 11.14 -13.21
N PRO A 28 3.22 12.36 -12.77
CA PRO A 28 2.26 13.29 -12.15
C PRO A 28 1.06 13.61 -13.05
N GLU A 29 1.27 13.67 -14.36
CA GLU A 29 0.25 13.97 -15.36
C GLU A 29 -0.86 12.89 -15.37
N ASP A 30 -0.50 11.65 -15.11
CA ASP A 30 -1.47 10.55 -15.06
C ASP A 30 -2.38 10.64 -13.82
N GLY A 31 -1.86 11.15 -12.70
CA GLY A 31 -2.67 11.47 -11.52
C GLY A 31 -3.69 12.57 -11.79
N VAL A 32 -3.28 13.62 -12.50
CA VAL A 32 -4.17 14.71 -12.95
C VAL A 32 -5.24 14.17 -13.89
N ARG A 33 -4.84 13.39 -14.90
CA ARG A 33 -5.76 12.79 -15.86
C ARG A 33 -6.76 11.83 -15.20
N LEU A 34 -6.33 10.99 -14.27
CA LEU A 34 -7.21 10.13 -13.50
C LEU A 34 -8.29 10.93 -12.74
N THR A 35 -7.88 12.01 -12.09
CA THR A 35 -8.79 12.92 -11.39
C THR A 35 -9.82 13.55 -12.34
N GLN A 36 -9.39 14.04 -13.50
CA GLN A 36 -10.28 14.63 -14.50
C GLN A 36 -11.30 13.63 -15.03
N VAL A 37 -10.84 12.43 -15.43
CA VAL A 37 -11.73 11.38 -15.93
C VAL A 37 -12.76 10.97 -14.87
N ALA A 38 -12.37 10.85 -13.60
CA ALA A 38 -13.29 10.51 -12.53
C ALA A 38 -14.38 11.60 -12.35
N LEU A 39 -14.01 12.87 -12.43
CA LEU A 39 -14.95 13.98 -12.32
C LEU A 39 -15.92 14.07 -13.53
N GLU A 40 -15.41 13.84 -14.73
CA GLU A 40 -16.23 13.82 -15.94
C GLU A 40 -17.24 12.66 -15.93
N ALA A 41 -16.81 11.50 -15.44
CA ALA A 41 -17.66 10.29 -15.41
C ALA A 41 -18.69 10.30 -14.27
N TYR A 42 -18.31 10.81 -13.07
CA TYR A 42 -19.08 10.63 -11.85
C TYR A 42 -19.46 11.95 -11.13
N GLY A 43 -18.90 13.08 -11.54
CA GLY A 43 -19.21 14.41 -11.01
C GLY A 43 -18.57 14.75 -9.67
N ALA A 44 -18.05 13.75 -8.93
CA ALA A 44 -17.42 13.91 -7.61
C ALA A 44 -16.35 12.84 -7.37
N ILE A 45 -15.48 13.09 -6.38
CA ILE A 45 -14.54 12.10 -5.84
C ILE A 45 -14.79 12.02 -4.33
N ASP A 46 -15.33 10.90 -3.87
CA ASP A 46 -15.62 10.63 -2.46
C ASP A 46 -14.52 9.81 -1.78
N GLY A 47 -13.69 9.15 -2.56
CA GLY A 47 -12.58 8.35 -2.05
C GLY A 47 -11.44 8.21 -3.04
N LEU A 48 -10.21 8.17 -2.53
CA LEU A 48 -9.02 7.79 -3.29
C LEU A 48 -8.29 6.67 -2.55
N ILE A 49 -8.09 5.53 -3.22
CA ILE A 49 -7.33 4.40 -2.68
C ILE A 49 -5.98 4.32 -3.39
N ALA A 50 -4.89 4.67 -2.70
CA ALA A 50 -3.53 4.49 -3.19
C ALA A 50 -3.09 3.05 -2.90
N ASN A 51 -3.21 2.19 -3.91
CA ASN A 51 -2.92 0.77 -3.81
C ASN A 51 -1.65 0.34 -4.56
N ALA A 52 -1.23 1.07 -5.59
CA ALA A 52 -0.04 0.74 -6.35
C ALA A 52 1.18 0.56 -5.44
N GLY A 53 1.97 -0.47 -5.69
CA GLY A 53 3.12 -0.75 -4.86
C GLY A 53 4.04 -1.82 -5.41
N LEU A 54 5.32 -1.64 -5.14
CA LEU A 54 6.41 -2.55 -5.44
C LEU A 54 7.09 -2.98 -4.15
N SER A 55 7.74 -4.14 -4.15
CA SER A 55 8.50 -4.68 -3.02
C SER A 55 9.92 -5.02 -3.42
N MET A 56 10.76 -5.38 -2.44
CA MET A 56 12.09 -5.92 -2.68
C MET A 56 12.38 -7.06 -1.71
N TRP A 57 13.33 -7.91 -2.10
CA TRP A 57 13.92 -8.92 -1.24
C TRP A 57 15.40 -9.11 -1.57
N ALA A 58 16.23 -8.29 -0.97
CA ALA A 58 17.68 -8.39 -1.06
C ALA A 58 18.32 -7.82 0.21
N ARG A 59 19.46 -8.35 0.63
CA ARG A 59 20.26 -7.69 1.65
C ARG A 59 20.78 -6.37 1.09
N PHE A 60 20.89 -5.38 1.97
CA PHE A 60 21.32 -4.03 1.57
C PHE A 60 22.71 -4.04 0.90
N ASP A 61 23.62 -4.83 1.45
CA ASP A 61 25.00 -4.98 0.99
C ASP A 61 25.16 -5.87 -0.26
N GLU A 62 24.09 -6.56 -0.68
CA GLU A 62 24.05 -7.40 -1.88
C GLU A 62 23.36 -6.71 -3.06
N VAL A 63 22.73 -5.54 -2.86
CA VAL A 63 22.05 -4.81 -3.95
C VAL A 63 23.08 -4.28 -4.95
N GLU A 64 22.99 -4.74 -6.17
CA GLU A 64 23.85 -4.34 -7.29
C GLU A 64 23.33 -3.06 -7.98
N ASP A 65 22.01 -2.94 -8.15
CA ASP A 65 21.36 -1.77 -8.75
C ASP A 65 20.66 -0.92 -7.69
N VAL A 66 21.35 0.13 -7.21
CA VAL A 66 20.79 1.07 -6.23
C VAL A 66 19.59 1.87 -6.73
N SER A 67 19.30 1.85 -8.04
CA SER A 67 18.09 2.52 -8.59
C SER A 67 16.79 1.89 -8.08
N VAL A 68 16.82 0.65 -7.59
CA VAL A 68 15.70 -0.03 -6.92
C VAL A 68 15.11 0.83 -5.80
N PHE A 69 15.95 1.48 -4.99
CA PHE A 69 15.48 2.34 -3.89
C PHE A 69 14.68 3.52 -4.42
N ARG A 70 15.11 4.13 -5.53
CA ARG A 70 14.38 5.21 -6.19
C ARG A 70 13.04 4.70 -6.73
N ARG A 71 13.03 3.60 -7.48
CA ARG A 71 11.81 2.99 -8.05
C ARG A 71 10.77 2.69 -6.96
N LEU A 72 11.20 2.17 -5.82
CA LEU A 72 10.32 1.91 -4.67
C LEU A 72 9.74 3.20 -4.10
N MET A 73 10.52 4.28 -3.99
CA MET A 73 10.02 5.58 -3.55
C MET A 73 9.07 6.21 -4.55
N GLU A 74 9.39 6.14 -5.83
CA GLU A 74 8.57 6.69 -6.92
C GLU A 74 7.18 6.05 -6.96
N VAL A 75 7.09 4.72 -6.87
CA VAL A 75 5.79 4.04 -6.91
C VAL A 75 5.06 4.11 -5.56
N ASN A 76 5.72 3.70 -4.46
CA ASN A 76 5.03 3.47 -3.18
C ASN A 76 4.69 4.77 -2.43
N TYR A 77 5.42 5.85 -2.66
CA TYR A 77 5.25 7.13 -1.98
C TYR A 77 4.84 8.23 -2.95
N LEU A 78 5.69 8.57 -3.94
CA LEU A 78 5.38 9.65 -4.86
C LEU A 78 4.16 9.34 -5.72
N GLY A 79 3.95 8.08 -6.11
CA GLY A 79 2.75 7.66 -6.84
C GLY A 79 1.45 7.94 -6.06
N ALA A 80 1.46 7.74 -4.75
CA ALA A 80 0.34 8.13 -3.90
C ALA A 80 0.16 9.67 -3.86
N VAL A 81 1.26 10.43 -3.80
CA VAL A 81 1.24 11.90 -3.82
C VAL A 81 0.71 12.43 -5.15
N HIS A 82 1.17 11.88 -6.29
CA HIS A 82 0.76 12.29 -7.63
C HIS A 82 -0.75 12.12 -7.87
N CYS A 83 -1.34 11.06 -7.32
CA CYS A 83 -2.78 10.85 -7.39
C CYS A 83 -3.56 11.69 -6.36
N LEU A 84 -3.03 11.83 -5.14
CA LEU A 84 -3.71 12.49 -4.04
C LEU A 84 -3.75 14.01 -4.21
N HIS A 85 -2.65 14.62 -4.66
CA HIS A 85 -2.54 16.06 -4.75
C HIS A 85 -3.63 16.68 -5.66
N PRO A 86 -3.86 16.23 -6.91
CA PRO A 86 -4.93 16.73 -7.75
C PRO A 86 -6.33 16.35 -7.24
N ALA A 87 -6.50 15.23 -6.54
CA ALA A 87 -7.79 14.81 -5.99
C ALA A 87 -8.18 15.55 -4.71
N MET A 88 -7.22 16.13 -3.98
CA MET A 88 -7.44 16.73 -2.66
C MET A 88 -8.53 17.82 -2.63
N PRO A 89 -8.60 18.79 -3.56
CA PRO A 89 -9.68 19.79 -3.55
C PRO A 89 -11.08 19.15 -3.66
N HIS A 90 -11.19 18.04 -4.36
CA HIS A 90 -12.44 17.31 -4.57
C HIS A 90 -12.82 16.48 -3.35
N LEU A 91 -11.82 15.82 -2.71
CA LEU A 91 -12.02 15.14 -1.43
C LEU A 91 -12.44 16.10 -0.32
N LYS A 92 -11.91 17.33 -0.28
CA LYS A 92 -12.36 18.37 0.66
C LYS A 92 -13.82 18.75 0.40
N LYS A 93 -14.21 18.94 -0.87
CA LYS A 93 -15.57 19.29 -1.26
C LYS A 93 -16.58 18.22 -0.87
N SER A 94 -16.25 16.95 -1.03
CA SER A 94 -17.11 15.81 -0.68
C SER A 94 -17.03 15.40 0.79
N ARG A 95 -16.06 15.95 1.55
CA ARG A 95 -15.63 15.43 2.86
C ARG A 95 -15.28 13.95 2.80
N GLY A 96 -14.59 13.59 1.74
CA GLY A 96 -14.30 12.24 1.35
C GLY A 96 -13.21 11.56 2.19
N MET A 97 -12.52 10.58 1.58
CA MET A 97 -11.51 9.78 2.25
C MET A 97 -10.29 9.51 1.36
N PHE A 98 -9.10 9.59 1.94
CA PHE A 98 -7.88 9.02 1.39
C PHE A 98 -7.56 7.71 2.10
N VAL A 99 -7.33 6.64 1.34
CA VAL A 99 -6.95 5.32 1.85
C VAL A 99 -5.58 4.94 1.30
N ALA A 100 -4.60 4.76 2.17
CA ALA A 100 -3.28 4.31 1.81
C ALA A 100 -3.12 2.80 2.09
N ILE A 101 -2.95 2.00 1.05
CA ILE A 101 -2.60 0.58 1.20
C ILE A 101 -1.11 0.50 1.51
N SER A 102 -0.84 0.46 2.80
CA SER A 102 0.49 0.43 3.36
C SER A 102 0.86 -0.99 3.82
N SER A 103 1.79 -1.10 4.72
CA SER A 103 2.26 -2.34 5.29
C SER A 103 2.59 -2.15 6.76
N ILE A 104 2.57 -3.22 7.54
CA ILE A 104 3.17 -3.24 8.87
C ILE A 104 4.64 -2.81 8.82
N GLN A 105 5.29 -3.03 7.68
CA GLN A 105 6.65 -2.57 7.40
C GLN A 105 6.77 -1.04 7.23
N GLY A 106 5.67 -0.31 7.22
CA GLY A 106 5.65 1.14 7.37
C GLY A 106 5.81 1.62 8.82
N ARG A 107 5.84 0.71 9.79
CA ARG A 107 6.01 0.99 11.23
C ARG A 107 7.14 0.20 11.88
N ILE A 108 7.62 -0.88 11.24
CA ILE A 108 8.71 -1.72 11.74
C ILE A 108 9.71 -2.03 10.64
N GLY A 109 10.99 -2.18 11.02
CA GLY A 109 12.06 -2.66 10.14
C GLY A 109 11.96 -4.17 9.91
N VAL A 110 12.21 -4.60 8.66
CA VAL A 110 12.27 -6.02 8.28
C VAL A 110 13.50 -6.26 7.42
N PRO A 111 14.37 -7.22 7.75
CA PRO A 111 15.52 -7.58 6.94
C PRO A 111 15.13 -7.89 5.48
N HIS A 112 16.05 -7.66 4.57
CA HIS A 112 15.89 -7.84 3.11
C HIS A 112 14.89 -6.90 2.42
N HIS A 113 14.25 -5.97 3.15
CA HIS A 113 13.23 -5.06 2.62
C HIS A 113 13.58 -3.58 2.81
N THR A 114 14.87 -3.21 2.92
CA THR A 114 15.29 -1.87 3.36
C THR A 114 14.66 -0.73 2.56
N GLY A 115 14.64 -0.81 1.22
CA GLY A 115 14.01 0.19 0.36
C GLY A 115 12.47 0.19 0.47
N TYR A 116 11.87 -1.00 0.55
CA TYR A 116 10.43 -1.13 0.76
C TYR A 116 9.99 -0.55 2.12
N VAL A 117 10.69 -0.91 3.18
CA VAL A 117 10.48 -0.36 4.53
C VAL A 117 10.55 1.17 4.50
N ALA A 118 11.61 1.73 3.90
CA ALA A 118 11.77 3.18 3.78
C ALA A 118 10.60 3.84 3.05
N SER A 119 10.16 3.28 1.91
CA SER A 119 9.05 3.82 1.12
C SER A 119 7.71 3.76 1.86
N LYS A 120 7.45 2.66 2.59
CA LYS A 120 6.22 2.53 3.38
C LYS A 120 6.23 3.38 4.65
N HIS A 121 7.40 3.66 5.26
CA HIS A 121 7.53 4.66 6.32
C HIS A 121 7.26 6.08 5.80
N ALA A 122 7.76 6.43 4.59
CA ALA A 122 7.45 7.70 3.96
C ALA A 122 5.94 7.88 3.74
N LEU A 123 5.25 6.86 3.21
CA LEU A 123 3.81 6.86 3.04
C LEU A 123 3.06 7.02 4.38
N GLN A 124 3.53 6.37 5.45
CA GLN A 124 2.95 6.54 6.79
C GLN A 124 3.14 7.96 7.33
N GLY A 125 4.34 8.53 7.16
CA GLY A 125 4.61 9.92 7.53
C GLY A 125 3.69 10.90 6.82
N LEU A 126 3.45 10.70 5.51
CA LEU A 126 2.45 11.47 4.74
C LEU A 126 1.06 11.35 5.38
N CYS A 127 0.59 10.12 5.63
CA CYS A 127 -0.74 9.91 6.22
C CYS A 127 -0.88 10.56 7.61
N ASP A 128 0.15 10.48 8.44
CA ASP A 128 0.11 11.02 9.79
C ASP A 128 0.07 12.55 9.79
N ALA A 129 0.86 13.22 8.92
CA ALA A 129 0.85 14.66 8.77
C ALA A 129 -0.46 15.15 8.12
N LEU A 130 -0.80 14.56 6.97
CA LEU A 130 -2.00 14.94 6.21
C LEU A 130 -3.28 14.87 7.04
N ARG A 131 -3.42 13.85 7.89
CA ARG A 131 -4.59 13.68 8.76
C ARG A 131 -4.85 14.90 9.65
N MET A 132 -3.78 15.53 10.12
CA MET A 132 -3.88 16.76 10.92
C MET A 132 -4.21 17.98 10.05
N GLU A 133 -3.61 18.07 8.86
CA GLU A 133 -3.82 19.18 7.94
C GLU A 133 -5.24 19.28 7.38
N VAL A 134 -5.91 18.13 7.14
CA VAL A 134 -7.23 18.08 6.52
C VAL A 134 -8.37 17.78 7.51
N ALA A 135 -8.10 17.78 8.81
CA ALA A 135 -9.08 17.46 9.84
C ALA A 135 -10.29 18.39 9.80
N ASP A 136 -10.05 19.68 9.69
CA ASP A 136 -11.11 20.72 9.65
C ASP A 136 -11.89 20.70 8.33
N ASP A 137 -11.30 20.17 7.26
CA ASP A 137 -11.98 19.96 5.97
C ASP A 137 -12.91 18.73 5.99
N GLY A 138 -12.87 17.93 7.05
CA GLY A 138 -13.66 16.71 7.19
C GLY A 138 -13.20 15.55 6.33
N VAL A 139 -11.98 15.61 5.77
CA VAL A 139 -11.41 14.50 5.00
C VAL A 139 -10.83 13.45 5.95
N ALA A 140 -11.25 12.19 5.80
CA ALA A 140 -10.65 11.08 6.53
C ALA A 140 -9.39 10.57 5.84
N VAL A 141 -8.41 10.11 6.65
CA VAL A 141 -7.18 9.47 6.15
C VAL A 141 -7.02 8.13 6.85
N LEU A 142 -7.23 7.05 6.11
CA LEU A 142 -7.10 5.67 6.58
C LEU A 142 -5.76 5.07 6.14
N SER A 143 -4.96 4.62 7.08
CA SER A 143 -3.76 3.81 6.82
C SER A 143 -4.11 2.32 7.00
N VAL A 144 -3.90 1.52 5.94
CA VAL A 144 -4.11 0.07 5.99
C VAL A 144 -2.75 -0.63 6.11
N LEU A 145 -2.45 -1.15 7.29
CA LEU A 145 -1.18 -1.82 7.57
C LEU A 145 -1.32 -3.33 7.32
N LEU A 146 -1.02 -3.73 6.10
CA LEU A 146 -1.07 -5.14 5.70
C LEU A 146 0.18 -5.89 6.11
N HIS A 147 0.01 -7.16 6.48
CA HIS A 147 1.05 -8.16 6.47
C HIS A 147 0.99 -8.91 5.11
N TRP A 148 1.33 -10.20 5.09
CA TRP A 148 1.27 -10.98 3.87
C TRP A 148 -0.17 -11.28 3.44
N LEU A 149 -0.51 -10.91 2.20
CA LEU A 149 -1.76 -11.32 1.55
C LEU A 149 -1.52 -12.55 0.67
N ARG A 150 -2.43 -13.53 0.75
CA ARG A 150 -2.51 -14.62 -0.22
C ARG A 150 -3.32 -14.17 -1.43
N GLY A 151 -2.90 -14.58 -2.61
CA GLY A 151 -3.60 -14.24 -3.87
C GLY A 151 -3.14 -12.93 -4.52
N THR A 152 -1.96 -12.41 -4.13
CA THR A 152 -1.34 -11.26 -4.77
C THR A 152 0.01 -11.65 -5.41
N GLU A 153 0.36 -10.98 -6.50
CA GLU A 153 1.62 -11.18 -7.24
C GLU A 153 2.77 -10.29 -6.70
N LEU A 154 2.57 -9.57 -5.58
CA LEU A 154 3.55 -8.60 -5.06
C LEU A 154 4.94 -9.22 -4.80
N ARG A 155 4.98 -10.50 -4.41
CA ARG A 155 6.25 -11.22 -4.19
C ARG A 155 6.96 -11.55 -5.48
N GLU A 156 6.22 -11.90 -6.52
CA GLU A 156 6.76 -12.30 -7.82
C GLU A 156 7.37 -11.10 -8.55
N HIS A 157 6.79 -9.92 -8.31
CA HIS A 157 7.28 -8.65 -8.82
C HIS A 157 8.25 -7.93 -7.86
N ALA A 158 8.62 -8.55 -6.73
CA ALA A 158 9.60 -7.96 -5.82
C ALA A 158 11.00 -7.93 -6.47
N PHE A 159 11.70 -6.82 -6.31
CA PHE A 159 13.07 -6.69 -6.83
C PHE A 159 14.05 -7.56 -6.06
N GLY A 160 14.87 -8.31 -6.79
CA GLY A 160 16.04 -9.01 -6.28
C GLY A 160 17.26 -8.09 -6.10
N ALA A 161 18.42 -8.68 -5.82
CA ALA A 161 19.70 -7.95 -5.67
C ALA A 161 20.13 -7.27 -6.99
N ASP A 162 19.85 -7.90 -8.10
CA ASP A 162 20.13 -7.42 -9.47
C ASP A 162 19.17 -6.32 -9.96
N GLY A 163 18.16 -5.99 -9.18
CA GLY A 163 17.14 -5.00 -9.55
C GLY A 163 16.04 -5.51 -10.47
N GLU A 164 16.04 -6.80 -10.78
CA GLU A 164 15.03 -7.46 -11.59
C GLU A 164 13.95 -8.11 -10.72
N ALA A 165 12.78 -8.41 -11.31
CA ALA A 165 11.71 -9.11 -10.62
C ALA A 165 12.11 -10.55 -10.29
N MET A 166 11.89 -10.98 -9.06
CA MET A 166 12.30 -12.30 -8.57
C MET A 166 11.59 -13.47 -9.25
N GLY A 167 10.43 -13.23 -9.90
CA GLY A 167 9.62 -14.27 -10.50
C GLY A 167 8.97 -15.17 -9.46
N THR A 168 8.78 -16.46 -9.81
CA THR A 168 8.04 -17.42 -8.96
C THR A 168 8.75 -17.65 -7.62
N SER A 169 8.12 -17.23 -6.56
CA SER A 169 8.63 -17.39 -5.20
C SER A 169 8.22 -18.76 -4.64
N ARG A 170 9.20 -19.61 -4.28
CA ARG A 170 8.96 -20.88 -3.56
C ARG A 170 8.69 -20.71 -2.06
N ARG A 171 8.75 -19.46 -1.54
CA ARG A 171 8.58 -19.20 -0.11
C ARG A 171 7.14 -19.47 0.30
N LYS A 172 6.96 -20.24 1.36
CA LYS A 172 5.66 -20.47 1.97
C LYS A 172 5.11 -19.16 2.58
N HIS A 173 3.80 -18.98 2.48
CA HIS A 173 3.14 -17.91 3.22
C HIS A 173 3.29 -18.15 4.73
N SER A 174 3.47 -17.07 5.48
CA SER A 174 3.47 -17.16 6.94
C SER A 174 2.09 -17.61 7.44
N SER A 175 2.03 -18.21 8.64
CA SER A 175 0.76 -18.55 9.31
C SER A 175 -0.12 -17.32 9.57
N GLU A 176 0.47 -16.13 9.54
CA GLU A 176 -0.21 -14.85 9.75
C GLU A 176 -0.72 -14.21 8.44
N SER A 177 -0.65 -14.92 7.31
CA SER A 177 -1.19 -14.41 6.04
C SER A 177 -2.72 -14.51 6.01
N ILE A 178 -3.39 -13.48 5.48
CA ILE A 178 -4.84 -13.45 5.28
C ILE A 178 -5.19 -13.56 3.80
N GLY A 179 -6.42 -13.98 3.51
CA GLY A 179 -6.95 -14.00 2.15
C GLY A 179 -7.26 -12.60 1.62
N LEU A 180 -7.26 -12.45 0.30
CA LEU A 180 -7.53 -11.17 -0.34
C LEU A 180 -8.96 -10.69 -0.04
N ASP A 181 -9.98 -11.56 -0.17
CA ASP A 181 -11.38 -11.22 0.08
C ASP A 181 -11.61 -10.79 1.54
N GLU A 182 -11.01 -11.52 2.48
CA GLU A 182 -11.08 -11.16 3.91
C GLU A 182 -10.48 -9.78 4.16
N ALA A 183 -9.34 -9.47 3.54
CA ALA A 183 -8.71 -8.16 3.66
C ALA A 183 -9.60 -7.07 3.07
N CYS A 184 -10.19 -7.28 1.87
CA CYS A 184 -11.09 -6.33 1.24
C CYS A 184 -12.31 -6.02 2.11
N VAL A 185 -12.97 -7.03 2.67
CA VAL A 185 -14.12 -6.84 3.57
C VAL A 185 -13.74 -6.01 4.80
N GLN A 186 -12.58 -6.28 5.41
CA GLN A 186 -12.11 -5.52 6.58
C GLN A 186 -11.73 -4.08 6.22
N ILE A 187 -11.13 -3.84 5.06
CA ILE A 187 -10.79 -2.50 4.56
C ILE A 187 -12.07 -1.69 4.31
N LEU A 188 -13.05 -2.24 3.59
CA LEU A 188 -14.32 -1.58 3.33
C LEU A 188 -15.05 -1.24 4.63
N GLY A 189 -15.11 -2.18 5.57
CA GLY A 189 -15.70 -1.90 6.88
C GLY A 189 -14.97 -0.80 7.67
N ALA A 190 -13.63 -0.69 7.54
CA ALA A 190 -12.88 0.40 8.15
C ALA A 190 -13.13 1.74 7.45
N MET A 191 -13.31 1.74 6.13
CA MET A 191 -13.71 2.92 5.36
C MET A 191 -15.07 3.45 5.81
N ASP A 192 -16.07 2.57 5.96
CA ASP A 192 -17.42 2.92 6.42
C ASP A 192 -17.40 3.56 7.82
N ARG A 193 -16.56 3.02 8.71
CA ARG A 193 -16.37 3.57 10.07
C ARG A 193 -15.42 4.77 10.13
N ARG A 194 -14.85 5.17 8.98
CA ARG A 194 -13.86 6.25 8.85
C ARG A 194 -12.69 6.09 9.84
N GLU A 195 -12.19 4.86 9.97
CA GLU A 195 -11.11 4.55 10.88
C GLU A 195 -9.80 5.24 10.46
N ARG A 196 -8.97 5.54 11.44
CA ARG A 196 -7.66 6.16 11.23
C ARG A 196 -6.62 5.16 10.70
N GLU A 197 -6.63 3.95 11.25
CA GLU A 197 -5.64 2.91 10.95
C GLU A 197 -6.20 1.53 11.26
N ILE A 198 -5.96 0.59 10.36
CA ILE A 198 -6.19 -0.84 10.62
C ILE A 198 -4.92 -1.64 10.39
N VAL A 199 -4.74 -2.71 11.17
CA VAL A 199 -3.63 -3.65 11.04
C VAL A 199 -4.20 -5.01 10.72
N LEU A 200 -3.79 -5.60 9.61
CA LEU A 200 -4.30 -6.88 9.14
C LEU A 200 -3.17 -7.91 8.97
N PRO A 201 -3.22 -9.03 9.69
CA PRO A 201 -4.21 -9.40 10.73
C PRO A 201 -4.04 -8.58 12.02
N TRP A 202 -5.13 -8.32 12.71
CA TRP A 202 -5.18 -7.43 13.88
C TRP A 202 -4.22 -7.81 15.02
N LYS A 203 -3.88 -9.09 15.14
CA LYS A 203 -2.93 -9.63 16.15
C LYS A 203 -1.56 -8.93 16.09
N LEU A 204 -1.16 -8.46 14.92
CA LEU A 204 0.10 -7.76 14.73
C LEU A 204 0.13 -6.35 15.35
N LYS A 205 -1.00 -5.82 15.82
CA LYS A 205 -1.01 -4.60 16.66
C LYS A 205 -0.14 -4.76 17.90
N ALA A 206 -0.10 -5.96 18.49
CA ALA A 206 0.76 -6.24 19.62
C ALA A 206 2.25 -6.08 19.30
N LEU A 207 2.68 -6.52 18.10
CA LEU A 207 4.06 -6.35 17.64
C LEU A 207 4.43 -4.86 17.51
N LEU A 208 3.51 -4.04 17.00
CA LEU A 208 3.72 -2.59 16.92
C LEU A 208 3.88 -1.96 18.31
N GLY A 209 3.06 -2.38 19.28
CA GLY A 209 3.20 -1.96 20.68
C GLY A 209 4.55 -2.36 21.27
N VAL A 210 4.99 -3.59 21.02
CA VAL A 210 6.32 -4.07 21.46
C VAL A 210 7.42 -3.26 20.79
N ASN A 211 7.29 -2.92 19.49
CA ASN A 211 8.29 -2.13 18.79
C ASN A 211 8.48 -0.72 19.39
N VAL A 212 7.37 -0.09 19.84
CA VAL A 212 7.44 1.22 20.50
C VAL A 212 8.09 1.14 21.88
N LEU A 213 7.72 0.14 22.69
CA LEU A 213 8.15 0.05 24.08
C LEU A 213 9.50 -0.66 24.26
N ARG A 214 9.80 -1.64 23.42
CA ARG A 214 10.99 -2.49 23.49
C ARG A 214 11.44 -2.91 22.09
N PRO A 215 12.01 -1.99 21.28
CA PRO A 215 12.33 -2.23 19.87
C PRO A 215 13.23 -3.46 19.66
N GLN A 216 14.19 -3.70 20.54
CA GLN A 216 15.09 -4.86 20.48
C GLN A 216 14.34 -6.21 20.54
N TRP A 217 13.21 -6.26 21.25
CA TRP A 217 12.39 -7.47 21.32
C TRP A 217 11.59 -7.67 20.03
N ALA A 218 11.05 -6.58 19.45
CA ALA A 218 10.40 -6.62 18.16
C ALA A 218 11.38 -7.07 17.06
N GLU A 219 12.59 -6.52 17.04
CA GLU A 219 13.67 -6.93 16.13
C GLU A 219 14.00 -8.43 16.25
N ALA A 220 14.13 -8.94 17.47
CA ALA A 220 14.40 -10.36 17.71
C ALA A 220 13.28 -11.26 17.18
N LEU A 221 12.02 -10.86 17.35
CA LEU A 221 10.86 -11.58 16.81
C LEU A 221 10.84 -11.56 15.27
N VAL A 222 11.04 -10.39 14.67
CA VAL A 222 11.08 -10.23 13.21
C VAL A 222 12.23 -11.03 12.60
N ARG A 223 13.44 -10.95 13.17
CA ARG A 223 14.60 -11.74 12.69
C ARG A 223 14.34 -13.24 12.75
N ARG A 224 13.70 -13.74 13.81
CA ARG A 224 13.30 -15.15 13.89
C ARG A 224 12.29 -15.54 12.83
N ALA A 225 11.30 -14.69 12.58
CA ALA A 225 10.28 -14.94 11.55
C ALA A 225 10.88 -14.99 10.14
N VAL A 226 11.75 -14.01 9.80
CA VAL A 226 12.44 -13.96 8.50
C VAL A 226 13.42 -15.12 8.35
N GLY A 227 14.19 -15.46 9.39
CA GLY A 227 15.15 -16.58 9.34
C GLY A 227 14.52 -17.96 9.13
N LYS A 228 13.24 -18.13 9.43
CA LYS A 228 12.47 -19.33 9.05
C LYS A 228 12.11 -19.36 7.58
N GLN A 229 11.80 -18.19 6.98
CA GLN A 229 11.42 -18.07 5.57
C GLN A 229 12.61 -18.20 4.60
N SER A 230 13.85 -17.97 5.08
CA SER A 230 15.07 -18.08 4.28
C SER A 230 15.67 -19.49 4.24
N ARG A 231 15.16 -20.42 5.07
CA ARG A 231 15.67 -21.80 5.17
C ARG A 231 14.86 -22.82 4.39
N ASP A 232 13.72 -22.44 3.87
CA ASP A 232 12.83 -23.23 3.03
C ASP A 232 12.95 -22.79 1.56
#